data_1b6cad1d7a068a34028640e40f588717
#
_entry.id   1b6cad1d7a068a34028640e40f588717
#
_cell.length_a   1.000
_cell.length_b   1.000
_cell.length_c   1.000
_cell.angle_alpha   90.00
_cell.angle_beta   90.00
_cell.angle_gamma   90.00
#
_symmetry.space_group_name_H-M   'P 1'
#
loop_
_entity.id
_entity.type
_entity.pdbx_description
1 polymer ?
#
loop_
_entity_poly.entity_id
_entity_poly.type
_entity_poly.pdbx_seq_one_letter_code
_entity_poly.pdbx_strand_id
1 'polypeptide(L)'
;RVKEYLNSDNSIYTGATYRVAWGYEEALSYQPISLDVQLRALNLALQDDGSVVINALQIFGSDLLDPNYESYIHQKGKNELRNVVPFLQKNAPGFEKASLYKVAEELYIREGVHIIGEDRLTGEDVFTNKDFINKIAYGSYPLDLQATKRDRIGGNILTGRNLYTIPLGVTIPKEIDNLFVVGRSASYDSIAHSSARTVPVGVAVAQAAGITAAYCVDNNVTPRIVNRDAEHFKEIRNLLEVASVNLNLPLPPNEEAGEWYWPYIKRLRSSALLSKEYNYANDYRIGERAPFEIVHKIFLLTEANSNIPAPPLRTPSPSEYVTKDWLLDVASTLLSSNYLSFEELYKDGIIDEVITARK
;
A
#
# COMPACT_ATOMS: atom_id res chain seq x y z
N ARG A 1 -18.80 -26.83 -8.32
CA ARG A 1 -19.58 -26.19 -7.22
C ARG A 1 -19.00 -24.83 -6.83
N VAL A 2 -17.71 -24.74 -6.48
CA VAL A 2 -17.07 -23.46 -6.13
C VAL A 2 -17.23 -22.43 -7.23
N LYS A 3 -16.99 -22.81 -8.49
CA LYS A 3 -17.14 -21.91 -9.64
C LYS A 3 -18.59 -21.50 -9.87
N GLU A 4 -19.51 -22.42 -9.71
CA GLU A 4 -20.95 -22.16 -9.82
C GLU A 4 -21.41 -21.20 -8.74
N TYR A 5 -20.97 -21.41 -7.50
CA TYR A 5 -21.27 -20.53 -6.38
C TYR A 5 -20.76 -19.10 -6.62
N LEU A 6 -19.48 -18.94 -6.96
CA LEU A 6 -18.89 -17.62 -7.17
C LEU A 6 -19.48 -16.88 -8.38
N ASN A 7 -19.87 -17.61 -9.42
CA ASN A 7 -20.52 -17.00 -10.59
C ASN A 7 -22.00 -16.67 -10.36
N SER A 8 -22.63 -17.19 -9.32
CA SER A 8 -24.02 -16.86 -8.96
C SER A 8 -24.15 -15.54 -8.22
N ASP A 9 -23.06 -15.08 -7.62
CA ASP A 9 -22.97 -13.79 -6.95
C ASP A 9 -22.50 -12.71 -7.96
N ASN A 10 -23.31 -11.71 -8.21
CA ASN A 10 -22.98 -10.58 -9.07
C ASN A 10 -22.02 -9.56 -8.42
N SER A 11 -21.41 -9.88 -7.28
CA SER A 11 -20.45 -9.03 -6.63
C SER A 11 -19.20 -8.87 -7.50
N ILE A 12 -18.74 -7.63 -7.68
CA ILE A 12 -17.49 -7.31 -8.39
C ILE A 12 -16.25 -7.88 -7.69
N TYR A 13 -16.38 -8.29 -6.43
CA TYR A 13 -15.31 -8.84 -5.60
C TYR A 13 -15.24 -10.36 -5.65
N THR A 14 -16.14 -11.02 -6.38
CA THR A 14 -16.13 -12.47 -6.55
C THR A 14 -15.87 -12.85 -8.00
N GLY A 15 -15.21 -13.97 -8.19
CA GLY A 15 -14.96 -14.49 -9.52
C GLY A 15 -14.17 -15.79 -9.52
N ALA A 16 -14.15 -16.46 -10.66
CA ALA A 16 -13.38 -17.67 -10.85
C ALA A 16 -12.88 -17.78 -12.29
N THR A 17 -11.67 -18.34 -12.42
CA THR A 17 -11.11 -18.81 -13.66
C THR A 17 -10.93 -20.33 -13.59
N TYR A 18 -10.25 -20.91 -14.58
CA TYR A 18 -9.98 -22.35 -14.59
C TYR A 18 -9.26 -22.86 -13.33
N ARG A 19 -8.32 -22.09 -12.77
CA ARG A 19 -7.47 -22.49 -11.63
C ARG A 19 -7.51 -21.57 -10.43
N VAL A 20 -8.10 -20.40 -10.55
CA VAL A 20 -8.10 -19.39 -9.50
C VAL A 20 -9.52 -18.97 -9.20
N ALA A 21 -9.83 -18.79 -7.93
CA ALA A 21 -11.08 -18.21 -7.48
C ALA A 21 -10.82 -17.23 -6.34
N TRP A 22 -11.66 -16.20 -6.24
CA TRP A 22 -11.62 -15.22 -5.17
C TRP A 22 -13.02 -14.82 -4.75
N GLY A 23 -13.15 -14.32 -3.54
CA GLY A 23 -14.43 -14.01 -2.92
C GLY A 23 -14.62 -14.78 -1.62
N TYR A 24 -15.78 -15.40 -1.43
CA TYR A 24 -16.18 -16.04 -0.17
C TYR A 24 -16.23 -15.03 0.98
N GLU A 25 -17.12 -14.07 0.86
CA GLU A 25 -17.30 -13.02 1.88
C GLU A 25 -17.72 -13.60 3.23
N GLU A 26 -18.31 -14.79 3.25
CA GLU A 26 -18.59 -15.55 4.46
C GLU A 26 -17.35 -15.75 5.34
N ALA A 27 -16.17 -15.80 4.75
CA ALA A 27 -14.91 -15.89 5.48
C ALA A 27 -14.68 -14.66 6.40
N LEU A 28 -15.22 -13.49 6.04
CA LEU A 28 -15.11 -12.27 6.83
C LEU A 28 -15.86 -12.36 8.17
N SER A 29 -16.82 -13.27 8.30
CA SER A 29 -17.57 -13.51 9.54
C SER A 29 -16.80 -14.35 10.55
N TYR A 30 -15.63 -14.88 10.19
CA TYR A 30 -14.78 -15.66 11.08
C TYR A 30 -14.34 -14.84 12.29
N GLN A 31 -14.48 -15.42 13.48
CA GLN A 31 -14.01 -14.82 14.73
C GLN A 31 -12.71 -15.48 15.18
N PRO A 32 -11.55 -14.83 15.02
CA PRO A 32 -10.27 -15.39 15.39
C PRO A 32 -10.11 -15.48 16.91
N ILE A 33 -9.26 -16.40 17.36
CA ILE A 33 -8.87 -16.53 18.77
C ILE A 33 -8.04 -15.33 19.22
N SER A 34 -7.14 -14.88 18.34
CA SER A 34 -6.23 -13.77 18.62
C SER A 34 -6.74 -12.46 18.00
N LEU A 35 -6.63 -11.36 18.74
CA LEU A 35 -7.06 -10.02 18.29
C LEU A 35 -6.24 -9.48 17.11
N ASP A 36 -5.03 -9.97 16.93
CA ASP A 36 -4.11 -9.59 15.86
C ASP A 36 -4.13 -10.56 14.67
N VAL A 37 -5.19 -11.35 14.54
CA VAL A 37 -5.43 -12.25 13.41
C VAL A 37 -6.74 -11.89 12.72
N GLN A 38 -6.77 -12.02 11.40
CA GLN A 38 -7.97 -11.84 10.58
C GLN A 38 -8.00 -12.87 9.45
N LEU A 39 -9.17 -13.46 9.21
CA LEU A 39 -9.44 -14.17 7.96
C LEU A 39 -10.09 -13.19 6.98
N ARG A 40 -9.48 -13.06 5.79
CA ARG A 40 -10.00 -12.24 4.69
C ARG A 40 -10.87 -13.09 3.76
N ALA A 41 -11.58 -12.43 2.85
CA ALA A 41 -12.16 -13.09 1.70
C ALA A 41 -11.10 -13.96 0.99
N LEU A 42 -11.48 -15.16 0.58
CA LEU A 42 -10.51 -16.17 0.16
C LEU A 42 -9.98 -15.88 -1.24
N ASN A 43 -8.66 -15.97 -1.40
CA ASN A 43 -8.02 -16.14 -2.70
C ASN A 43 -7.54 -17.58 -2.79
N LEU A 44 -8.03 -18.31 -3.79
CA LEU A 44 -7.86 -19.74 -3.97
C LEU A 44 -7.09 -20.03 -5.24
N ALA A 45 -6.14 -20.94 -5.18
CA ALA A 45 -5.45 -21.46 -6.35
C ALA A 45 -5.44 -22.99 -6.34
N LEU A 46 -6.06 -23.60 -7.36
CA LEU A 46 -6.10 -25.05 -7.55
C LEU A 46 -4.74 -25.55 -8.05
N GLN A 47 -4.18 -26.51 -7.38
CA GLN A 47 -2.93 -27.18 -7.73
C GLN A 47 -3.20 -28.43 -8.59
N ASP A 48 -2.14 -28.97 -9.23
CA ASP A 48 -2.24 -30.14 -10.10
C ASP A 48 -2.56 -31.43 -9.35
N ASP A 49 -2.22 -31.50 -8.06
CA ASP A 49 -2.54 -32.62 -7.18
C ASP A 49 -3.97 -32.57 -6.59
N GLY A 50 -4.75 -31.57 -6.99
CA GLY A 50 -6.12 -31.35 -6.51
C GLY A 50 -6.20 -30.60 -5.18
N SER A 51 -5.08 -30.25 -4.57
CA SER A 51 -5.07 -29.36 -3.41
C SER A 51 -5.41 -27.91 -3.79
N VAL A 52 -5.82 -27.11 -2.80
CA VAL A 52 -6.14 -25.72 -2.98
C VAL A 52 -5.29 -24.90 -2.03
N VAL A 53 -4.48 -23.99 -2.59
CA VAL A 53 -3.75 -23.00 -1.81
C VAL A 53 -4.68 -21.85 -1.48
N ILE A 54 -4.70 -21.43 -0.22
CA ILE A 54 -5.50 -20.32 0.29
C ILE A 54 -4.57 -19.23 0.80
N ASN A 55 -4.73 -18.02 0.28
CA ASN A 55 -4.05 -16.81 0.74
C ASN A 55 -5.10 -15.87 1.36
N ALA A 56 -5.39 -16.04 2.65
CA ALA A 56 -6.44 -15.28 3.32
C ALA A 56 -6.19 -15.00 4.81
N LEU A 57 -5.43 -15.86 5.51
CA LEU A 57 -5.15 -15.66 6.93
C LEU A 57 -4.05 -14.62 7.11
N GLN A 58 -4.36 -13.51 7.77
CA GLN A 58 -3.43 -12.43 8.07
C GLN A 58 -3.12 -12.37 9.55
N ILE A 59 -1.86 -12.13 9.89
CA ILE A 59 -1.37 -11.94 11.25
C ILE A 59 -0.68 -10.57 11.29
N PHE A 60 -1.06 -9.73 12.24
CA PHE A 60 -0.60 -8.34 12.36
C PHE A 60 0.35 -8.14 13.54
N GLY A 61 1.06 -7.01 13.54
CA GLY A 61 1.80 -6.52 14.72
C GLY A 61 3.03 -7.33 15.08
N SER A 62 3.63 -8.06 14.13
CA SER A 62 4.85 -8.82 14.35
C SER A 62 6.07 -7.92 14.31
N ASP A 63 6.95 -8.05 15.30
CA ASP A 63 8.28 -7.44 15.24
C ASP A 63 9.19 -8.30 14.37
N LEU A 64 9.42 -7.85 13.14
CA LEU A 64 10.26 -8.56 12.17
C LEU A 64 11.77 -8.49 12.50
N LEU A 65 12.17 -7.69 13.47
CA LEU A 65 13.53 -7.61 13.99
C LEU A 65 13.80 -8.62 15.13
N ASP A 66 12.74 -9.22 15.69
CA ASP A 66 12.90 -10.32 16.64
C ASP A 66 13.40 -11.57 15.90
N PRO A 67 14.56 -12.16 16.28
CA PRO A 67 15.07 -13.38 15.65
C PRO A 67 14.10 -14.57 15.69
N ASN A 68 13.14 -14.57 16.61
CA ASN A 68 12.17 -15.65 16.79
C ASN A 68 10.85 -15.39 16.08
N TYR A 69 10.68 -14.26 15.36
CA TYR A 69 9.40 -13.85 14.80
C TYR A 69 8.77 -14.94 13.91
N GLU A 70 9.55 -15.61 13.08
CA GLU A 70 9.04 -16.65 12.17
C GLU A 70 8.41 -17.81 12.93
N SER A 71 9.12 -18.35 13.93
CA SER A 71 8.62 -19.43 14.76
C SER A 71 7.34 -19.03 15.50
N TYR A 72 7.32 -17.81 16.05
CA TYR A 72 6.15 -17.27 16.72
C TYR A 72 4.95 -17.16 15.79
N ILE A 73 5.10 -16.56 14.62
CA ILE A 73 4.03 -16.38 13.64
C ILE A 73 3.55 -17.72 13.09
N HIS A 74 4.45 -18.65 12.77
CA HIS A 74 4.08 -19.99 12.35
C HIS A 74 3.24 -20.72 13.39
N GLN A 75 3.65 -20.68 14.66
CA GLN A 75 2.91 -21.33 15.74
C GLN A 75 1.53 -20.71 15.92
N LYS A 76 1.45 -19.38 15.86
CA LYS A 76 0.20 -18.63 15.94
C LYS A 76 -0.73 -18.99 14.80
N GLY A 77 -0.24 -18.97 13.56
CA GLY A 77 -1.00 -19.37 12.38
C GLY A 77 -1.50 -20.81 12.45
N LYS A 78 -0.65 -21.75 12.85
CA LYS A 78 -1.05 -23.17 13.02
C LYS A 78 -2.14 -23.34 14.08
N ASN A 79 -2.07 -22.58 15.17
CA ASN A 79 -3.11 -22.63 16.21
C ASN A 79 -4.45 -22.10 15.69
N GLU A 80 -4.42 -21.01 14.91
CA GLU A 80 -5.62 -20.42 14.33
C GLU A 80 -6.27 -21.34 13.28
N LEU A 81 -5.47 -22.03 12.47
CA LEU A 81 -5.96 -22.96 11.43
C LEU A 81 -6.80 -24.09 12.01
N ARG A 82 -6.62 -24.47 13.29
CA ARG A 82 -7.47 -25.47 13.97
C ARG A 82 -8.94 -25.06 14.04
N ASN A 83 -9.21 -23.74 14.01
CA ASN A 83 -10.57 -23.21 14.01
C ASN A 83 -11.00 -22.74 12.61
N VAL A 84 -10.07 -22.20 11.80
CA VAL A 84 -10.35 -21.76 10.43
C VAL A 84 -10.87 -22.93 9.58
N VAL A 85 -10.25 -24.11 9.66
CA VAL A 85 -10.66 -25.25 8.84
C VAL A 85 -12.10 -25.70 9.14
N PRO A 86 -12.49 -25.98 10.40
CA PRO A 86 -13.89 -26.30 10.73
C PRO A 86 -14.87 -25.16 10.38
N PHE A 87 -14.45 -23.92 10.53
CA PHE A 87 -15.26 -22.77 10.14
C PHE A 87 -15.54 -22.78 8.63
N LEU A 88 -14.51 -22.97 7.78
CA LEU A 88 -14.68 -23.06 6.34
C LEU A 88 -15.52 -24.26 5.91
N GLN A 89 -15.34 -25.42 6.55
CA GLN A 89 -16.18 -26.61 6.30
C GLN A 89 -17.67 -26.32 6.51
N LYS A 90 -18.00 -25.50 7.49
CA LYS A 90 -19.37 -25.17 7.86
C LYS A 90 -19.97 -24.03 7.01
N ASN A 91 -19.15 -23.03 6.65
CA ASN A 91 -19.66 -21.75 6.14
C ASN A 91 -19.25 -21.46 4.67
N ALA A 92 -18.24 -22.15 4.13
CA ALA A 92 -17.77 -21.90 2.77
C ALA A 92 -18.20 -23.04 1.83
N PRO A 93 -19.11 -22.79 0.87
CA PRO A 93 -19.56 -23.80 -0.07
C PRO A 93 -18.41 -24.44 -0.84
N GLY A 94 -18.40 -25.79 -0.88
CA GLY A 94 -17.35 -26.58 -1.51
C GLY A 94 -16.21 -27.00 -0.56
N PHE A 95 -16.20 -26.52 0.69
CA PHE A 95 -15.23 -26.89 1.72
C PHE A 95 -15.74 -27.94 2.70
N GLU A 96 -16.94 -28.45 2.56
CA GLU A 96 -17.60 -29.34 3.52
C GLU A 96 -16.76 -30.59 3.89
N LYS A 97 -15.92 -31.05 2.94
CA LYS A 97 -15.02 -32.19 3.12
C LYS A 97 -13.53 -31.81 3.05
N ALA A 98 -13.22 -30.52 3.10
CA ALA A 98 -11.84 -30.07 3.05
C ALA A 98 -11.10 -30.48 4.33
N SER A 99 -9.81 -30.74 4.21
CA SER A 99 -8.92 -30.96 5.34
C SER A 99 -7.65 -30.14 5.16
N LEU A 100 -6.98 -29.81 6.25
CA LEU A 100 -5.69 -29.15 6.17
C LEU A 100 -4.66 -30.13 5.64
N TYR A 101 -4.14 -29.87 4.44
CA TYR A 101 -3.10 -30.67 3.81
C TYR A 101 -1.71 -30.23 4.25
N LYS A 102 -1.40 -28.94 4.09
CA LYS A 102 -0.07 -28.39 4.41
C LYS A 102 -0.22 -26.91 4.83
N VAL A 103 0.67 -26.46 5.70
CA VAL A 103 0.88 -25.05 6.01
C VAL A 103 2.09 -24.57 5.25
N ALA A 104 2.08 -23.34 4.71
CA ALA A 104 3.24 -22.76 4.04
C ALA A 104 4.47 -22.81 4.96
N GLU A 105 5.60 -23.20 4.41
CA GLU A 105 6.87 -23.27 5.14
C GLU A 105 7.43 -21.88 5.34
N GLU A 106 7.28 -21.02 4.32
CA GLU A 106 7.71 -19.63 4.37
C GLU A 106 6.52 -18.68 4.62
N LEU A 107 6.75 -17.67 5.43
CA LEU A 107 5.78 -16.62 5.67
C LEU A 107 5.75 -15.64 4.50
N TYR A 108 4.55 -15.31 4.02
CA TYR A 108 4.40 -14.22 3.07
C TYR A 108 4.35 -12.88 3.79
N ILE A 109 5.50 -12.31 4.07
CA ILE A 109 5.63 -10.99 4.67
C ILE A 109 5.36 -9.95 3.59
N ARG A 110 4.28 -9.19 3.74
CA ARG A 110 3.88 -8.18 2.75
C ARG A 110 4.71 -6.91 2.83
N GLU A 111 4.99 -6.46 4.04
CA GLU A 111 5.82 -5.30 4.33
C GLU A 111 6.61 -5.56 5.61
N GLY A 112 7.83 -5.06 5.67
CA GLY A 112 8.75 -5.20 6.79
C GLY A 112 9.63 -3.97 6.94
N VAL A 113 10.92 -4.20 7.13
CA VAL A 113 11.91 -3.13 7.31
C VAL A 113 12.41 -2.65 5.95
N HIS A 114 12.51 -1.35 5.79
CA HIS A 114 13.10 -0.68 4.62
C HIS A 114 14.43 -0.05 4.98
N ILE A 115 15.39 -0.09 4.05
CA ILE A 115 16.63 0.67 4.19
C ILE A 115 16.35 2.18 4.06
N ILE A 116 17.26 2.98 4.62
CA ILE A 116 17.39 4.40 4.27
C ILE A 116 18.35 4.48 3.09
N GLY A 117 17.79 4.62 1.89
CA GLY A 117 18.57 4.65 0.64
C GLY A 117 19.03 6.05 0.26
N GLU A 118 19.91 6.13 -0.75
CA GLU A 118 20.34 7.39 -1.38
C GLU A 118 19.14 8.16 -1.95
N ASP A 119 18.18 7.43 -2.56
CA ASP A 119 16.85 7.91 -2.93
C ASP A 119 15.80 7.19 -2.10
N ARG A 120 14.62 7.77 -2.03
CA ARG A 120 13.42 7.13 -1.49
C ARG A 120 12.27 7.30 -2.47
N LEU A 121 11.66 6.20 -2.86
CA LEU A 121 10.41 6.25 -3.62
C LEU A 121 9.26 6.51 -2.67
N THR A 122 8.45 7.51 -2.99
CA THR A 122 7.31 7.94 -2.17
C THR A 122 5.97 7.72 -2.85
N GLY A 123 4.89 7.69 -2.07
CA GLY A 123 3.54 7.67 -2.61
C GLY A 123 3.28 8.84 -3.55
N GLU A 124 3.85 10.02 -3.28
CA GLU A 124 3.78 11.18 -4.18
C GLU A 124 4.38 10.88 -5.55
N ASP A 125 5.56 10.25 -5.60
CA ASP A 125 6.22 9.90 -6.85
C ASP A 125 5.36 8.96 -7.71
N VAL A 126 4.67 8.02 -7.05
CA VAL A 126 3.74 7.09 -7.71
C VAL A 126 2.50 7.81 -8.23
N PHE A 127 1.87 8.68 -7.42
CA PHE A 127 0.69 9.44 -7.84
C PHE A 127 0.96 10.40 -8.98
N THR A 128 2.16 10.98 -9.01
CA THR A 128 2.56 11.99 -10.00
C THR A 128 3.14 11.38 -11.27
N ASN A 129 3.23 10.05 -11.36
CA ASN A 129 3.92 9.36 -12.46
C ASN A 129 5.34 9.91 -12.65
N LYS A 130 6.09 10.06 -11.57
CA LYS A 130 7.39 10.74 -11.60
C LYS A 130 8.39 10.02 -12.47
N ASP A 131 9.10 10.80 -13.29
CA ASP A 131 10.22 10.34 -14.09
C ASP A 131 11.55 10.74 -13.43
N PHE A 132 12.25 9.75 -12.89
CA PHE A 132 13.58 9.97 -12.31
C PHE A 132 14.66 9.96 -13.39
N ILE A 133 15.64 10.85 -13.27
CA ILE A 133 16.79 10.90 -14.19
C ILE A 133 17.62 9.60 -14.10
N ASN A 134 17.80 9.10 -12.87
CA ASN A 134 18.53 7.89 -12.52
C ASN A 134 17.62 6.64 -12.45
N LYS A 135 16.60 6.59 -13.29
CA LYS A 135 15.65 5.46 -13.34
C LYS A 135 16.27 4.18 -13.85
N ILE A 136 15.92 3.07 -13.21
CA ILE A 136 16.37 1.72 -13.54
C ILE A 136 15.22 0.75 -13.86
N ALA A 137 14.00 1.09 -13.50
CA ALA A 137 12.82 0.26 -13.70
C ALA A 137 11.55 1.11 -13.75
N TYR A 138 10.45 0.46 -14.14
CA TYR A 138 9.09 1.01 -14.06
C TYR A 138 8.25 0.21 -13.08
N GLY A 139 7.33 0.90 -12.41
CA GLY A 139 6.24 0.31 -11.66
C GLY A 139 4.89 0.73 -12.25
N SER A 140 3.92 -0.19 -12.28
CA SER A 140 2.58 0.09 -12.82
C SER A 140 1.46 -0.60 -12.03
N TYR A 141 1.78 -1.26 -10.93
CA TYR A 141 0.79 -1.88 -10.07
C TYR A 141 -0.01 -0.80 -9.31
N PRO A 142 -1.31 -0.98 -9.11
CA PRO A 142 -2.07 -0.06 -8.25
C PRO A 142 -1.48 0.05 -6.85
N LEU A 143 -1.69 1.19 -6.20
CA LEU A 143 -1.37 1.33 -4.77
C LEU A 143 -2.36 0.50 -3.95
N ASP A 144 -1.93 -0.69 -3.55
CA ASP A 144 -2.69 -1.68 -2.79
C ASP A 144 -2.21 -1.71 -1.34
N LEU A 145 -2.74 -0.79 -0.54
CA LEU A 145 -2.41 -0.68 0.87
C LEU A 145 -2.96 -1.86 1.66
N GLN A 146 -2.14 -2.44 2.50
CA GLN A 146 -2.53 -3.54 3.37
C GLN A 146 -2.97 -3.02 4.75
N ALA A 147 -3.91 -3.73 5.39
CA ALA A 147 -4.26 -3.44 6.77
C ALA A 147 -3.05 -3.68 7.70
N THR A 148 -2.88 -2.79 8.66
CA THR A 148 -1.86 -2.93 9.72
C THR A 148 -2.45 -3.44 11.03
N LYS A 149 -3.78 -3.44 11.18
CA LYS A 149 -4.54 -3.93 12.33
C LYS A 149 -5.84 -4.58 11.86
N ARG A 150 -6.40 -5.48 12.68
CA ARG A 150 -7.65 -6.20 12.39
C ARG A 150 -8.83 -5.29 12.03
N ASP A 151 -9.05 -4.25 12.80
CA ASP A 151 -10.23 -3.37 12.69
C ASP A 151 -10.04 -2.24 11.66
N ARG A 152 -8.91 -2.22 10.95
CA ARG A 152 -8.69 -1.27 9.87
C ARG A 152 -9.05 -1.91 8.55
N ILE A 153 -9.78 -1.14 7.73
CA ILE A 153 -10.09 -1.53 6.36
C ILE A 153 -8.75 -1.72 5.64
N GLY A 154 -8.41 -2.99 5.39
CA GLY A 154 -7.24 -3.35 4.61
C GLY A 154 -7.63 -3.59 3.17
N GLY A 155 -6.68 -3.41 2.25
CA GLY A 155 -6.91 -3.60 0.83
C GLY A 155 -7.58 -2.37 0.21
N ASN A 156 -7.17 -1.18 0.60
CA ASN A 156 -7.63 0.04 -0.05
C ASN A 156 -6.76 0.30 -1.29
N ILE A 157 -7.36 0.18 -2.46
CA ILE A 157 -6.73 0.52 -3.73
C ILE A 157 -6.89 2.02 -3.91
N LEU A 158 -5.81 2.78 -3.75
CA LEU A 158 -5.82 4.23 -3.84
C LEU A 158 -5.71 4.76 -5.26
N THR A 159 -5.26 3.93 -6.21
CA THR A 159 -5.06 4.34 -7.59
C THR A 159 -5.48 3.25 -8.56
N GLY A 160 -5.90 3.68 -9.76
CA GLY A 160 -6.02 2.81 -10.92
C GLY A 160 -4.64 2.46 -11.52
N ARG A 161 -4.51 2.54 -12.84
CA ARG A 161 -3.24 2.30 -13.54
C ARG A 161 -2.33 3.52 -13.42
N ASN A 162 -1.20 3.36 -12.75
CA ASN A 162 -0.10 4.32 -12.73
C ASN A 162 1.04 3.77 -13.57
N LEU A 163 1.90 4.65 -14.05
CA LEU A 163 3.20 4.29 -14.58
C LEU A 163 4.22 5.29 -14.04
N TYR A 164 5.10 4.84 -13.21
CA TYR A 164 6.14 5.64 -12.58
C TYR A 164 7.49 4.97 -12.74
N THR A 165 8.58 5.70 -12.55
CA THR A 165 9.92 5.15 -12.60
C THR A 165 10.49 4.93 -11.21
N ILE A 166 11.48 4.06 -11.11
CA ILE A 166 12.16 3.70 -9.87
C ILE A 166 13.63 4.09 -10.00
N PRO A 167 14.16 4.97 -9.14
CA PRO A 167 15.55 5.40 -9.22
C PRO A 167 16.52 4.36 -8.64
N LEU A 168 17.76 4.34 -9.12
CA LEU A 168 18.81 3.42 -8.64
C LEU A 168 19.06 3.58 -7.12
N GLY A 169 19.04 4.80 -6.63
CA GLY A 169 19.37 5.11 -5.25
C GLY A 169 18.44 4.49 -4.19
N VAL A 170 17.26 3.98 -4.58
CA VAL A 170 16.39 3.23 -3.64
C VAL A 170 17.02 1.90 -3.20
N THR A 171 17.99 1.40 -3.98
CA THR A 171 18.70 0.14 -3.72
C THR A 171 20.00 0.32 -2.93
N ILE A 172 20.46 1.55 -2.75
CA ILE A 172 21.79 1.88 -2.21
C ILE A 172 21.66 2.44 -0.80
N PRO A 173 22.06 1.71 0.26
CA PRO A 173 22.01 2.24 1.62
C PRO A 173 22.91 3.49 1.78
N LYS A 174 22.42 4.48 2.56
CA LYS A 174 23.18 5.72 2.79
C LYS A 174 24.47 5.52 3.58
N GLU A 175 24.47 4.59 4.52
CA GLU A 175 25.56 4.43 5.50
C GLU A 175 26.45 3.22 5.23
N ILE A 176 26.09 2.38 4.25
CA ILE A 176 26.84 1.17 3.92
C ILE A 176 27.25 1.22 2.46
N ASP A 177 28.54 1.11 2.20
CA ASP A 177 29.10 1.06 0.86
C ASP A 177 29.11 -0.37 0.30
N ASN A 178 29.17 -0.48 -1.03
CA ASN A 178 29.28 -1.74 -1.77
C ASN A 178 28.15 -2.75 -1.46
N LEU A 179 26.97 -2.25 -1.15
CA LEU A 179 25.77 -3.05 -0.89
C LEU A 179 24.60 -2.55 -1.75
N PHE A 180 23.86 -3.49 -2.33
CA PHE A 180 22.54 -3.23 -2.92
C PHE A 180 21.48 -4.00 -2.15
N VAL A 181 20.36 -3.34 -1.87
CA VAL A 181 19.17 -3.94 -1.26
C VAL A 181 18.01 -3.81 -2.22
N VAL A 182 17.46 -4.92 -2.66
CA VAL A 182 16.39 -4.99 -3.66
C VAL A 182 15.12 -5.62 -3.10
N GLY A 183 14.03 -5.55 -3.86
CA GLY A 183 12.75 -6.14 -3.47
C GLY A 183 12.06 -5.35 -2.36
N ARG A 184 11.42 -6.06 -1.42
CA ARG A 184 10.55 -5.46 -0.41
C ARG A 184 11.24 -4.58 0.63
N SER A 185 12.55 -4.72 0.79
CA SER A 185 13.35 -3.94 1.75
C SER A 185 14.05 -2.72 1.14
N ALA A 186 13.89 -2.48 -0.16
CA ALA A 186 14.42 -1.27 -0.79
C ALA A 186 13.80 0.00 -0.18
N SER A 187 14.42 1.16 -0.44
CA SER A 187 14.04 2.44 0.18
C SER A 187 12.73 3.00 -0.40
N TYR A 188 11.63 2.50 0.10
CA TYR A 188 10.27 2.94 -0.23
C TYR A 188 9.58 3.51 1.01
N ASP A 189 8.63 4.44 0.86
CA ASP A 189 7.63 4.63 1.90
C ASP A 189 6.53 3.55 1.78
N SER A 190 5.74 3.35 2.83
CA SER A 190 4.71 2.29 2.86
C SER A 190 3.68 2.42 1.73
N ILE A 191 3.41 3.63 1.27
CA ILE A 191 2.44 3.88 0.20
C ILE A 191 3.03 3.46 -1.14
N ALA A 192 4.22 3.95 -1.49
CA ALA A 192 4.91 3.52 -2.71
C ALA A 192 5.21 2.01 -2.71
N HIS A 193 5.61 1.48 -1.54
CA HIS A 193 5.85 0.06 -1.33
C HIS A 193 4.64 -0.79 -1.74
N SER A 194 3.43 -0.34 -1.43
CA SER A 194 2.20 -1.07 -1.75
C SER A 194 2.05 -1.40 -3.25
N SER A 195 2.66 -0.60 -4.12
CA SER A 195 2.78 -0.84 -5.57
C SER A 195 4.12 -1.51 -5.95
N ALA A 196 5.24 -0.99 -5.43
CA ALA A 196 6.59 -1.40 -5.85
C ALA A 196 7.01 -2.79 -5.33
N ARG A 197 6.33 -3.36 -4.32
CA ARG A 197 6.61 -4.68 -3.73
C ARG A 197 6.30 -5.88 -4.63
N THR A 198 5.67 -5.67 -5.77
CA THR A 198 5.25 -6.76 -6.65
C THR A 198 6.45 -7.46 -7.29
N VAL A 199 6.33 -8.77 -7.51
CA VAL A 199 7.42 -9.61 -8.04
C VAL A 199 8.00 -9.07 -9.36
N PRO A 200 7.19 -8.64 -10.37
CA PRO A 200 7.76 -8.10 -11.61
C PRO A 200 8.65 -6.88 -11.39
N VAL A 201 8.24 -5.97 -10.49
CA VAL A 201 9.03 -4.79 -10.14
C VAL A 201 10.30 -5.18 -9.42
N GLY A 202 10.21 -6.11 -8.45
CA GLY A 202 11.37 -6.62 -7.72
C GLY A 202 12.40 -7.26 -8.65
N VAL A 203 11.96 -8.04 -9.65
CA VAL A 203 12.85 -8.65 -10.65
C VAL A 203 13.54 -7.59 -11.51
N ALA A 204 12.81 -6.59 -12.00
CA ALA A 204 13.38 -5.52 -12.82
C ALA A 204 14.42 -4.70 -12.03
N VAL A 205 14.12 -4.35 -10.79
CA VAL A 205 15.05 -3.63 -9.90
C VAL A 205 16.28 -4.47 -9.58
N ALA A 206 16.10 -5.78 -9.32
CA ALA A 206 17.20 -6.70 -9.03
C ALA A 206 18.12 -6.89 -10.24
N GLN A 207 17.56 -7.02 -11.45
CA GLN A 207 18.34 -7.08 -12.68
C GLN A 207 19.22 -5.85 -12.85
N ALA A 208 18.65 -4.66 -12.66
CA ALA A 208 19.41 -3.41 -12.79
C ALA A 208 20.47 -3.26 -11.70
N ALA A 209 20.19 -3.64 -10.46
CA ALA A 209 21.16 -3.65 -9.37
C ALA A 209 22.31 -4.61 -9.65
N GLY A 210 22.03 -5.81 -10.19
CA GLY A 210 23.07 -6.79 -10.57
C GLY A 210 23.99 -6.27 -11.67
N ILE A 211 23.45 -5.65 -12.74
CA ILE A 211 24.23 -5.01 -13.80
C ILE A 211 25.10 -3.89 -13.23
N THR A 212 24.53 -3.06 -12.36
CA THR A 212 25.25 -1.96 -11.73
C THR A 212 26.37 -2.48 -10.83
N ALA A 213 26.13 -3.58 -10.10
CA ALA A 213 27.14 -4.19 -9.24
C ALA A 213 28.35 -4.70 -10.05
N ALA A 214 28.11 -5.38 -11.18
CA ALA A 214 29.18 -5.80 -12.09
C ALA A 214 29.98 -4.61 -12.60
N TYR A 215 29.28 -3.57 -13.07
CA TYR A 215 29.92 -2.34 -13.52
C TYR A 215 30.80 -1.70 -12.43
N CYS A 216 30.30 -1.65 -11.19
CA CYS A 216 31.07 -1.12 -10.06
C CYS A 216 32.40 -1.86 -9.84
N VAL A 217 32.39 -3.18 -9.94
CA VAL A 217 33.57 -4.02 -9.80
C VAL A 217 34.55 -3.76 -10.95
N ASP A 218 34.08 -3.77 -12.20
CA ASP A 218 34.92 -3.62 -13.40
C ASP A 218 35.57 -2.24 -13.47
N ASN A 219 34.92 -1.21 -12.94
CA ASN A 219 35.40 0.18 -12.99
C ASN A 219 36.00 0.67 -11.65
N ASN A 220 36.05 -0.19 -10.62
CA ASN A 220 36.54 0.16 -9.28
C ASN A 220 35.86 1.41 -8.71
N VAL A 221 34.51 1.49 -8.84
CA VAL A 221 33.69 2.59 -8.32
C VAL A 221 32.61 2.04 -7.38
N THR A 222 32.12 2.89 -6.46
CA THR A 222 31.05 2.48 -5.54
C THR A 222 29.67 2.71 -6.16
N PRO A 223 28.64 1.95 -5.74
CA PRO A 223 27.27 2.17 -6.17
C PRO A 223 26.78 3.62 -6.01
N ARG A 224 27.23 4.27 -4.94
CA ARG A 224 26.89 5.67 -4.62
C ARG A 224 27.48 6.65 -5.63
N ILE A 225 28.72 6.42 -6.08
CA ILE A 225 29.35 7.21 -7.15
C ILE A 225 28.53 7.04 -8.43
N VAL A 226 28.22 5.81 -8.82
CA VAL A 226 27.41 5.52 -10.03
C VAL A 226 26.04 6.23 -9.98
N ASN A 227 25.38 6.24 -8.83
CA ASN A 227 24.08 6.89 -8.68
C ASN A 227 24.14 8.42 -8.81
N ARG A 228 25.27 9.03 -8.44
CA ARG A 228 25.42 10.51 -8.39
C ARG A 228 26.10 11.09 -9.61
N ASP A 229 26.89 10.29 -10.32
CA ASP A 229 27.66 10.73 -11.49
C ASP A 229 26.92 10.42 -12.79
N ALA A 230 26.67 11.46 -13.58
CA ALA A 230 25.89 11.35 -14.82
C ALA A 230 26.56 10.48 -15.90
N GLU A 231 27.89 10.49 -16.00
CA GLU A 231 28.61 9.70 -17.00
C GLU A 231 28.61 8.21 -16.63
N HIS A 232 28.84 7.88 -15.36
CA HIS A 232 28.72 6.50 -14.90
C HIS A 232 27.28 5.99 -15.05
N PHE A 233 26.27 6.81 -14.70
CA PHE A 233 24.88 6.39 -14.84
C PHE A 233 24.47 6.23 -16.31
N LYS A 234 25.00 7.02 -17.23
CA LYS A 234 24.80 6.86 -18.66
C LYS A 234 25.28 5.49 -19.16
N GLU A 235 26.43 5.03 -18.67
CA GLU A 235 26.91 3.68 -19.00
C GLU A 235 26.00 2.58 -18.43
N ILE A 236 25.47 2.76 -17.23
CA ILE A 236 24.45 1.85 -16.69
C ILE A 236 23.23 1.77 -17.60
N ARG A 237 22.73 2.91 -18.08
CA ARG A 237 21.59 2.93 -19.03
C ARG A 237 21.90 2.16 -20.32
N ASN A 238 23.12 2.33 -20.87
CA ASN A 238 23.55 1.59 -22.05
C ASN A 238 23.58 0.07 -21.79
N LEU A 239 24.12 -0.35 -20.64
CA LEU A 239 24.17 -1.76 -20.24
C LEU A 239 22.76 -2.34 -20.02
N LEU A 240 21.85 -1.59 -19.45
CA LEU A 240 20.44 -1.98 -19.29
C LEU A 240 19.76 -2.14 -20.65
N GLU A 241 20.00 -1.24 -21.59
CA GLU A 241 19.47 -1.33 -22.92
C GLU A 241 20.00 -2.57 -23.67
N VAL A 242 21.30 -2.86 -23.57
CA VAL A 242 21.90 -4.10 -24.10
C VAL A 242 21.25 -5.34 -23.48
N ALA A 243 20.90 -5.28 -22.19
CA ALA A 243 20.16 -6.32 -21.49
C ALA A 243 18.64 -6.34 -21.82
N SER A 244 18.21 -5.60 -22.82
CA SER A 244 16.81 -5.49 -23.28
C SER A 244 15.87 -4.84 -22.27
N VAL A 245 16.38 -4.01 -21.36
CA VAL A 245 15.56 -3.19 -20.45
C VAL A 245 15.17 -1.90 -21.17
N ASN A 246 13.89 -1.73 -21.44
CA ASN A 246 13.39 -0.50 -22.06
C ASN A 246 13.10 0.57 -20.99
N LEU A 247 13.93 1.61 -20.94
CA LEU A 247 13.75 2.76 -20.04
C LEU A 247 13.15 4.00 -20.74
N ASN A 248 12.62 3.85 -21.96
CA ASN A 248 12.11 4.96 -22.76
C ASN A 248 10.59 4.92 -22.95
N LEU A 249 9.85 4.27 -22.03
CA LEU A 249 8.38 4.29 -22.07
C LEU A 249 7.87 5.70 -21.73
N PRO A 250 6.91 6.23 -22.52
CA PRO A 250 6.29 7.50 -22.19
C PRO A 250 5.43 7.37 -20.94
N LEU A 251 5.63 8.25 -19.99
CA LEU A 251 4.79 8.31 -18.78
C LEU A 251 3.48 9.05 -19.11
N PRO A 252 2.35 8.62 -18.52
CA PRO A 252 1.11 9.36 -18.62
C PRO A 252 1.28 10.75 -18.02
N PRO A 253 0.75 11.80 -18.66
CA PRO A 253 0.77 13.13 -18.07
C PRO A 253 -0.05 13.14 -16.79
N ASN A 254 0.36 14.00 -15.86
CA ASN A 254 -0.46 14.31 -14.71
C ASN A 254 -1.42 15.44 -15.11
N GLU A 255 -2.64 15.06 -15.47
CA GLU A 255 -3.66 16.01 -15.96
C GLU A 255 -4.06 17.04 -14.92
N GLU A 256 -3.90 16.74 -13.63
CA GLU A 256 -4.26 17.63 -12.54
C GLU A 256 -3.13 18.59 -12.12
N ALA A 257 -1.91 18.43 -12.66
CA ALA A 257 -0.72 19.18 -12.22
C ALA A 257 -0.85 20.72 -12.37
N GLY A 258 -1.71 21.19 -13.29
CA GLY A 258 -1.98 22.61 -13.53
C GLY A 258 -3.16 23.17 -12.76
N GLU A 259 -3.90 22.34 -12.05
CA GLU A 259 -5.10 22.74 -11.34
C GLU A 259 -4.78 23.41 -10.00
N TRP A 260 -5.56 24.44 -9.62
CA TRP A 260 -5.33 25.20 -8.40
C TRP A 260 -5.36 24.36 -7.12
N TYR A 261 -6.15 23.28 -7.11
CA TYR A 261 -6.28 22.36 -5.97
C TYR A 261 -5.16 21.30 -5.89
N TRP A 262 -4.33 21.18 -6.95
CA TRP A 262 -3.33 20.11 -7.06
C TRP A 262 -2.37 20.01 -5.87
N PRO A 263 -1.78 21.11 -5.34
CA PRO A 263 -0.85 21.02 -4.20
C PRO A 263 -1.46 20.35 -2.98
N TYR A 264 -2.74 20.62 -2.72
CA TYR A 264 -3.47 20.06 -1.58
C TYR A 264 -3.85 18.60 -1.79
N ILE A 265 -4.43 18.29 -2.94
CA ILE A 265 -4.83 16.94 -3.32
C ILE A 265 -3.64 16.00 -3.38
N LYS A 266 -2.54 16.45 -3.94
CA LYS A 266 -1.29 15.69 -4.00
C LYS A 266 -0.85 15.27 -2.61
N ARG A 267 -0.87 16.18 -1.64
CA ARG A 267 -0.51 15.89 -0.25
C ARG A 267 -1.47 14.90 0.41
N LEU A 268 -2.77 15.05 0.22
CA LEU A 268 -3.78 14.14 0.75
C LEU A 268 -3.65 12.73 0.15
N ARG A 269 -3.43 12.62 -1.15
CA ARG A 269 -3.18 11.34 -1.82
C ARG A 269 -1.88 10.68 -1.34
N SER A 270 -0.81 11.46 -1.24
CA SER A 270 0.50 10.98 -0.78
C SER A 270 0.48 10.49 0.66
N SER A 271 -0.49 10.93 1.45
CA SER A 271 -0.74 10.48 2.82
C SER A 271 -1.81 9.38 2.91
N ALA A 272 -2.25 8.82 1.78
CA ALA A 272 -3.33 7.82 1.69
C ALA A 272 -4.69 8.27 2.27
N LEU A 273 -4.88 9.57 2.45
CA LEU A 273 -6.12 10.14 2.98
C LEU A 273 -7.20 10.26 1.91
N LEU A 274 -6.81 10.24 0.63
CA LEU A 274 -7.71 10.45 -0.49
C LEU A 274 -7.35 9.55 -1.67
N SER A 275 -8.35 8.94 -2.32
CA SER A 275 -8.14 8.12 -3.51
C SER A 275 -8.05 8.96 -4.79
N LYS A 276 -7.40 8.42 -5.84
CA LYS A 276 -7.32 9.08 -7.16
C LYS A 276 -8.67 9.18 -7.86
N GLU A 277 -9.59 8.30 -7.54
CA GLU A 277 -10.93 8.24 -8.17
C GLU A 277 -11.86 9.36 -7.69
N TYR A 278 -11.44 10.11 -6.67
CA TYR A 278 -12.21 11.26 -6.22
C TYR A 278 -12.14 12.37 -7.27
N ASN A 279 -13.26 12.63 -7.93
CA ASN A 279 -13.33 13.60 -9.02
C ASN A 279 -13.64 15.00 -8.49
N TYR A 280 -12.64 15.89 -8.53
CA TYR A 280 -12.76 17.29 -8.12
C TYR A 280 -13.17 18.24 -9.26
N ALA A 281 -13.13 17.76 -10.51
CA ALA A 281 -13.28 18.58 -11.69
C ALA A 281 -14.72 18.99 -11.97
N ASN A 282 -15.69 18.30 -11.39
CA ASN A 282 -17.09 18.69 -11.50
C ASN A 282 -17.47 19.50 -10.26
N ASP A 283 -18.26 20.57 -10.43
CA ASP A 283 -18.92 21.38 -9.41
C ASP A 283 -19.75 20.56 -8.39
N TYR A 284 -19.45 19.30 -8.27
CA TYR A 284 -19.94 18.50 -7.18
C TYR A 284 -19.42 19.12 -5.91
N ARG A 285 -20.33 19.77 -5.18
CA ARG A 285 -20.20 19.94 -3.74
C ARG A 285 -19.50 18.71 -3.24
N ILE A 286 -18.32 18.89 -2.64
CA ILE A 286 -17.54 17.83 -2.03
C ILE A 286 -18.54 16.85 -1.45
N GLY A 287 -18.63 15.64 -2.03
CA GLY A 287 -19.69 14.72 -1.67
C GLY A 287 -19.68 14.58 -0.17
N GLU A 288 -20.80 14.66 0.44
CA GLU A 288 -21.05 14.90 1.86
C GLU A 288 -20.25 13.98 2.79
N ARG A 289 -19.73 12.89 2.26
CA ARG A 289 -18.88 11.92 2.98
C ARG A 289 -17.38 12.21 2.95
N ALA A 290 -16.89 12.92 1.94
CA ALA A 290 -15.43 13.05 1.81
C ALA A 290 -14.78 13.87 2.93
N PRO A 291 -15.28 15.02 3.37
CA PRO A 291 -14.74 15.72 4.52
C PRO A 291 -14.78 14.87 5.79
N PHE A 292 -15.88 14.12 6.01
CA PHE A 292 -15.99 13.24 7.15
C PHE A 292 -14.97 12.10 7.08
N GLU A 293 -14.81 11.43 5.93
CA GLU A 293 -13.82 10.38 5.77
C GLU A 293 -12.39 10.88 5.94
N ILE A 294 -12.07 12.07 5.43
CA ILE A 294 -10.75 12.69 5.58
C ILE A 294 -10.49 13.01 7.05
N VAL A 295 -11.41 13.68 7.72
CA VAL A 295 -11.30 14.04 9.14
C VAL A 295 -11.21 12.78 9.99
N HIS A 296 -12.06 11.78 9.74
CA HIS A 296 -12.03 10.50 10.43
C HIS A 296 -10.68 9.78 10.25
N LYS A 297 -10.12 9.77 9.03
CA LYS A 297 -8.79 9.20 8.78
C LYS A 297 -7.69 9.96 9.49
N ILE A 298 -7.73 11.29 9.52
CA ILE A 298 -6.80 12.13 10.28
C ILE A 298 -6.88 11.77 11.77
N PHE A 299 -8.08 11.63 12.32
CA PHE A 299 -8.27 11.18 13.70
C PHE A 299 -7.66 9.81 13.97
N LEU A 300 -7.94 8.83 13.13
CA LEU A 300 -7.37 7.49 13.27
C LEU A 300 -5.84 7.48 13.22
N LEU A 301 -5.23 8.37 12.45
CA LEU A 301 -3.77 8.51 12.39
C LEU A 301 -3.20 9.19 13.64
N THR A 302 -3.91 10.17 14.21
CA THR A 302 -3.51 10.83 15.46
C THR A 302 -3.67 9.90 16.66
N GLU A 303 -4.75 9.12 16.76
CA GLU A 303 -4.91 8.09 17.78
C GLU A 303 -3.79 7.03 17.74
N ALA A 304 -3.37 6.64 16.54
CA ALA A 304 -2.32 5.63 16.39
C ALA A 304 -0.94 6.14 16.87
N ASN A 305 -0.72 7.45 16.85
CA ASN A 305 0.55 8.08 17.21
C ASN A 305 0.56 8.72 18.63
N SER A 306 -0.61 8.84 19.24
CA SER A 306 -0.75 9.37 20.59
C SER A 306 -1.57 8.39 21.42
N ASN A 307 -1.13 8.07 22.63
CA ASN A 307 -1.93 7.29 23.60
C ASN A 307 -3.14 8.08 24.15
N ILE A 308 -3.70 8.98 23.36
CA ILE A 308 -4.81 9.85 23.76
C ILE A 308 -6.08 9.33 23.10
N PRO A 309 -7.13 9.02 23.86
CA PRO A 309 -8.40 8.58 23.30
C PRO A 309 -9.01 9.68 22.42
N ALA A 310 -9.52 9.28 21.25
CA ALA A 310 -10.23 10.22 20.39
C ALA A 310 -11.43 10.82 21.15
N PRO A 311 -11.64 12.13 21.00
CA PRO A 311 -12.84 12.74 21.54
C PRO A 311 -14.07 12.08 20.90
N PRO A 312 -15.17 11.91 21.64
CA PRO A 312 -16.41 11.35 21.12
C PRO A 312 -17.01 12.33 20.10
N LEU A 313 -16.52 12.26 18.85
CA LEU A 313 -17.16 12.99 17.78
C LEU A 313 -18.46 12.31 17.42
N ARG A 314 -19.54 13.10 17.43
CA ARG A 314 -20.81 12.66 16.86
C ARG A 314 -20.57 12.37 15.37
N THR A 315 -20.59 11.09 15.01
CA THR A 315 -20.56 10.70 13.59
C THR A 315 -21.89 11.13 12.96
N PRO A 316 -21.88 12.00 11.93
CA PRO A 316 -23.09 12.28 11.16
C PRO A 316 -23.65 10.96 10.62
N SER A 317 -24.97 10.83 10.58
CA SER A 317 -25.57 9.71 9.87
C SER A 317 -25.21 9.79 8.37
N PRO A 318 -25.24 8.69 7.62
CA PRO A 318 -24.93 8.70 6.20
C PRO A 318 -25.79 9.65 5.35
N SER A 319 -26.88 10.18 5.92
CA SER A 319 -27.80 11.13 5.31
C SER A 319 -27.63 12.57 5.80
N GLU A 320 -26.76 12.84 6.78
CA GLU A 320 -26.54 14.19 7.30
C GLU A 320 -25.41 14.90 6.53
N TYR A 321 -25.66 16.14 6.18
CA TYR A 321 -24.66 17.01 5.53
C TYR A 321 -23.59 17.44 6.52
N VAL A 322 -22.35 17.44 6.09
CA VAL A 322 -21.26 18.08 6.84
C VAL A 322 -21.48 19.59 6.79
N THR A 323 -21.97 20.14 7.90
CA THR A 323 -22.20 21.59 8.01
C THR A 323 -20.90 22.33 8.35
N LYS A 324 -20.86 23.63 8.05
CA LYS A 324 -19.77 24.50 8.49
C LYS A 324 -19.57 24.45 10.00
N ASP A 325 -20.69 24.37 10.74
CA ASP A 325 -20.66 24.34 12.21
C ASP A 325 -20.05 23.03 12.72
N TRP A 326 -20.33 21.90 12.06
CA TRP A 326 -19.69 20.63 12.39
C TRP A 326 -18.18 20.66 12.11
N LEU A 327 -17.74 21.23 10.97
CA LEU A 327 -16.32 21.38 10.66
C LEU A 327 -15.60 22.29 11.68
N LEU A 328 -16.27 23.37 12.11
CA LEU A 328 -15.74 24.27 13.14
C LEU A 328 -15.65 23.57 14.51
N ASP A 329 -16.63 22.74 14.86
CA ASP A 329 -16.66 21.98 16.11
C ASP A 329 -15.51 20.94 16.13
N VAL A 330 -15.33 20.23 15.01
CA VAL A 330 -14.19 19.31 14.83
C VAL A 330 -12.86 20.05 14.91
N ALA A 331 -12.70 21.17 14.22
CA ALA A 331 -11.48 21.97 14.25
C ALA A 331 -11.22 22.52 15.67
N SER A 332 -12.25 23.02 16.36
CA SER A 332 -12.11 23.52 17.74
C SER A 332 -11.75 22.41 18.72
N THR A 333 -12.28 21.21 18.54
CA THR A 333 -11.97 20.03 19.36
C THR A 333 -10.53 19.57 19.14
N LEU A 334 -10.05 19.58 17.89
CA LEU A 334 -8.65 19.28 17.55
C LEU A 334 -7.68 20.32 18.12
N LEU A 335 -8.06 21.60 18.08
CA LEU A 335 -7.26 22.71 18.60
C LEU A 335 -7.22 22.74 20.13
N SER A 336 -8.35 22.44 20.80
CA SER A 336 -8.42 22.41 22.27
C SER A 336 -7.60 21.25 22.89
N SER A 337 -7.28 20.24 22.10
CA SER A 337 -6.47 19.08 22.51
C SER A 337 -4.96 19.26 22.35
N ASN A 338 -4.46 20.45 22.00
CA ASN A 338 -3.05 20.76 21.71
C ASN A 338 -2.41 19.98 20.56
N TYR A 339 -3.21 19.39 19.65
CA TYR A 339 -2.70 18.61 18.53
C TYR A 339 -2.20 19.44 17.35
N LEU A 340 -2.78 20.65 17.16
CA LEU A 340 -2.40 21.58 16.11
C LEU A 340 -2.65 22.99 16.62
N SER A 341 -1.70 23.89 16.49
CA SER A 341 -1.96 25.33 16.71
C SER A 341 -2.70 25.90 15.50
N PHE A 342 -3.58 26.86 15.73
CA PHE A 342 -4.27 27.58 14.65
C PHE A 342 -3.25 28.25 13.70
N GLU A 343 -2.08 28.65 14.23
CA GLU A 343 -0.98 29.21 13.45
C GLU A 343 -0.32 28.20 12.51
N GLU A 344 -0.25 26.91 12.88
CA GLU A 344 0.30 25.87 11.99
C GLU A 344 -0.66 25.54 10.85
N LEU A 345 -1.95 25.46 11.12
CA LEU A 345 -2.97 25.29 10.09
C LEU A 345 -3.09 26.52 9.16
N TYR A 346 -2.84 27.70 9.69
CA TYR A 346 -2.88 28.96 8.96
C TYR A 346 -1.61 29.22 8.14
N LYS A 347 -0.43 28.92 8.69
CA LYS A 347 0.86 29.03 7.97
C LYS A 347 0.98 28.09 6.78
N ASP A 348 0.37 26.93 6.87
CA ASP A 348 0.37 25.94 5.78
C ASP A 348 -0.75 26.19 4.75
N GLY A 349 -1.53 27.27 4.87
CA GLY A 349 -2.58 27.65 3.92
C GLY A 349 -3.80 26.71 3.90
N ILE A 350 -3.89 25.79 4.85
CA ILE A 350 -4.93 24.75 4.85
C ILE A 350 -6.32 25.32 5.17
N ILE A 351 -6.41 26.40 5.92
CA ILE A 351 -7.71 26.96 6.39
C ILE A 351 -8.17 28.16 5.57
N ASP A 352 -7.27 29.01 5.05
CA ASP A 352 -7.63 30.31 4.48
C ASP A 352 -8.35 30.24 3.13
N GLU A 353 -7.98 29.34 2.25
CA GLU A 353 -8.59 29.25 0.92
C GLU A 353 -9.90 28.45 0.91
N VAL A 354 -10.05 27.45 1.77
CA VAL A 354 -11.30 26.69 1.88
C VAL A 354 -12.44 27.51 2.47
N ILE A 355 -12.13 28.51 3.33
CA ILE A 355 -13.13 29.37 3.95
C ILE A 355 -13.41 30.61 3.11
N THR A 356 -12.43 31.16 2.38
CA THR A 356 -12.58 32.35 1.55
C THR A 356 -13.10 32.10 0.14
N ALA A 357 -12.95 30.93 -0.41
CA ALA A 357 -13.50 30.57 -1.74
C ALA A 357 -15.05 30.49 -1.81
N ARG A 358 -15.75 30.93 -0.76
CA ARG A 358 -17.22 30.97 -0.67
C ARG A 358 -17.77 32.37 -0.25
N LYS A 359 -17.21 33.44 -0.79
CA LYS A 359 -17.96 34.71 -0.82
C LYS A 359 -18.54 34.96 -2.19
#